data_0c954c0fa490162e44bd48c8c54ae8de
#
_entry.id   0c954c0fa490162e44bd48c8c54ae8de
#
_cell.length_a   1.000
_cell.length_b   1.000
_cell.length_c   1.000
_cell.angle_alpha   90.00
_cell.angle_beta   90.00
_cell.angle_gamma   90.00
#
_symmetry.space_group_name_H-M   'P 1'
#
loop_
_entity.id
_entity.type
_entity.pdbx_description
1 polymer ?
#
loop_
_entity_poly.entity_id
_entity_poly.type
_entity_poly.pdbx_seq_one_letter_code
_entity_poly.pdbx_strand_id
1 'polypeptide(L)'
;TMFYGFDIDTTMLRISAMNLMQHGIENPNIDYKNTIGEDNEDKNKFTLVLANPPFKGSLDLETISKDLLSLTNKSKKTELLFLALFLKILKTGGRVASIVPDGVLFGSSNQHKAIRKEIIENQKLEAIISMPSGVFKPYAGVSTAIMIFTKTGQGGTDKVWFYDMTADGFSLDDQRQPINENDIPDIINRFNNRYSEEEQARERTEKSFFVPKEEIVENDYDLSINKYKEIVVEKKEYENPKVILKRVIEM
;
A
#
# COMPACT_ATOMS: atom_id res chain seq x y z
N THR A 1 -21.28 -11.67 15.16
CA THR A 1 -20.16 -10.72 15.16
C THR A 1 -19.96 -10.09 13.80
N MET A 2 -19.34 -8.91 13.76
CA MET A 2 -19.02 -8.17 12.53
C MET A 2 -17.57 -8.36 12.05
N PHE A 3 -16.73 -9.01 12.87
CA PHE A 3 -15.31 -9.22 12.60
C PHE A 3 -15.05 -10.65 12.18
N TYR A 4 -14.29 -10.81 11.10
CA TYR A 4 -13.90 -12.09 10.53
C TYR A 4 -12.40 -12.08 10.27
N GLY A 5 -11.73 -13.18 10.56
CA GLY A 5 -10.33 -13.39 10.25
C GLY A 5 -10.09 -14.82 9.78
N PHE A 6 -9.16 -14.98 8.86
CA PHE A 6 -8.79 -16.28 8.32
C PHE A 6 -7.26 -16.43 8.32
N ASP A 7 -6.79 -17.58 8.73
CA ASP A 7 -5.38 -17.96 8.62
C ASP A 7 -5.26 -19.45 8.37
N ILE A 8 -4.13 -19.90 7.85
CA ILE A 8 -3.76 -21.30 7.68
C ILE A 8 -2.86 -21.80 8.83
N ASP A 9 -2.35 -20.90 9.67
CA ASP A 9 -1.54 -21.22 10.83
C ASP A 9 -2.42 -21.26 12.11
N THR A 10 -2.49 -22.43 12.72
CA THR A 10 -3.30 -22.65 13.92
C THR A 10 -2.83 -21.83 15.12
N THR A 11 -1.54 -21.46 15.19
CA THR A 11 -1.01 -20.59 16.25
C THR A 11 -1.50 -19.17 16.04
N MET A 12 -1.45 -18.68 14.78
CA MET A 12 -1.96 -17.35 14.44
C MET A 12 -3.47 -17.24 14.67
N LEU A 13 -4.25 -18.29 14.41
CA LEU A 13 -5.68 -18.31 14.72
C LEU A 13 -5.94 -18.10 16.23
N ARG A 14 -5.18 -18.79 17.09
CA ARG A 14 -5.30 -18.65 18.55
C ARG A 14 -4.91 -17.25 19.02
N ILE A 15 -3.77 -16.74 18.55
CA ILE A 15 -3.28 -15.40 18.89
C ILE A 15 -4.30 -14.34 18.45
N SER A 16 -4.81 -14.44 17.23
CA SER A 16 -5.82 -13.52 16.69
C SER A 16 -7.11 -13.53 17.50
N ALA A 17 -7.62 -14.73 17.85
CA ALA A 17 -8.82 -14.86 18.68
C ALA A 17 -8.60 -14.25 20.07
N MET A 18 -7.49 -14.55 20.72
CA MET A 18 -7.16 -13.98 22.05
C MET A 18 -7.01 -12.47 22.00
N ASN A 19 -6.36 -11.93 20.96
CA ASN A 19 -6.19 -10.49 20.77
C ASN A 19 -7.55 -9.79 20.64
N LEU A 20 -8.44 -10.31 19.80
CA LEU A 20 -9.78 -9.74 19.63
C LEU A 20 -10.62 -9.81 20.92
N MET A 21 -10.52 -10.91 21.68
CA MET A 21 -11.18 -11.03 22.96
C MET A 21 -10.67 -9.99 23.98
N GLN A 22 -9.37 -9.73 24.02
CA GLN A 22 -8.78 -8.67 24.86
C GLN A 22 -9.26 -7.27 24.48
N HIS A 23 -9.66 -7.08 23.23
CA HIS A 23 -10.24 -5.83 22.72
C HIS A 23 -11.78 -5.81 22.80
N GLY A 24 -12.39 -6.68 23.59
CA GLY A 24 -13.84 -6.69 23.89
C GLY A 24 -14.70 -7.38 22.84
N ILE A 25 -14.12 -8.16 21.94
CA ILE A 25 -14.86 -8.97 20.96
C ILE A 25 -14.99 -10.40 21.54
N GLU A 26 -16.09 -10.67 22.24
CA GLU A 26 -16.27 -11.91 23.00
C GLU A 26 -16.28 -13.18 22.14
N ASN A 27 -16.83 -13.12 20.93
CA ASN A 27 -16.95 -14.26 20.02
C ASN A 27 -16.38 -13.88 18.63
N PRO A 28 -15.06 -13.83 18.46
CA PRO A 28 -14.44 -13.51 17.17
C PRO A 28 -14.62 -14.68 16.19
N ASN A 29 -15.00 -14.38 14.94
CA ASN A 29 -15.04 -15.36 13.85
C ASN A 29 -13.65 -15.48 13.24
N ILE A 30 -12.79 -16.26 13.87
CA ILE A 30 -11.43 -16.56 13.41
C ILE A 30 -11.37 -18.03 13.02
N ASP A 31 -11.26 -18.29 11.71
CA ASP A 31 -11.39 -19.64 11.17
C ASP A 31 -10.16 -20.06 10.36
N TYR A 32 -9.87 -21.37 10.41
CA TYR A 32 -8.87 -21.97 9.53
C TYR A 32 -9.37 -21.97 8.08
N LYS A 33 -8.68 -21.24 7.19
CA LYS A 33 -9.08 -21.17 5.80
C LYS A 33 -7.93 -20.74 4.89
N ASN A 34 -7.71 -21.48 3.81
CA ASN A 34 -6.90 -21.03 2.69
C ASN A 34 -7.72 -20.07 1.82
N THR A 35 -7.57 -18.76 2.04
CA THR A 35 -8.38 -17.74 1.37
C THR A 35 -8.07 -17.58 -0.11
N ILE A 36 -6.89 -18.02 -0.57
CA ILE A 36 -6.46 -17.95 -1.98
C ILE A 36 -6.85 -19.21 -2.74
N GLY A 37 -7.13 -20.31 -2.01
CA GLY A 37 -7.44 -21.61 -2.59
C GLY A 37 -8.77 -21.67 -3.35
N GLU A 38 -8.95 -22.75 -4.14
CA GLU A 38 -10.18 -22.99 -4.90
C GLU A 38 -11.41 -23.14 -4.00
N ASP A 39 -11.24 -23.69 -2.80
CA ASP A 39 -12.31 -23.89 -1.82
C ASP A 39 -12.85 -22.60 -1.20
N ASN A 40 -12.26 -21.46 -1.50
CA ASN A 40 -12.75 -20.18 -0.99
C ASN A 40 -13.92 -19.65 -1.82
N GLU A 41 -15.14 -19.89 -1.33
CA GLU A 41 -16.40 -19.43 -1.93
C GLU A 41 -16.79 -18.00 -1.52
N ASP A 42 -16.06 -17.35 -0.60
CA ASP A 42 -16.39 -16.00 -0.16
C ASP A 42 -16.34 -15.02 -1.34
N LYS A 43 -17.50 -14.43 -1.65
CA LYS A 43 -17.66 -13.45 -2.70
C LYS A 43 -18.67 -12.40 -2.27
N ASN A 44 -18.33 -11.12 -2.46
CA ASN A 44 -19.21 -9.99 -2.12
C ASN A 44 -19.78 -10.07 -0.68
N LYS A 45 -18.95 -10.43 0.28
CA LYS A 45 -19.37 -10.73 1.66
C LYS A 45 -19.04 -9.59 2.64
N PHE A 46 -17.89 -8.95 2.48
CA PHE A 46 -17.36 -7.99 3.43
C PHE A 46 -17.51 -6.55 2.96
N THR A 47 -17.62 -5.61 3.90
CA THR A 47 -17.70 -4.17 3.63
C THR A 47 -16.38 -3.46 3.86
N LEU A 48 -15.48 -4.06 4.64
CA LEU A 48 -14.14 -3.53 4.93
C LEU A 48 -13.13 -4.67 4.97
N VAL A 49 -11.98 -4.45 4.37
CA VAL A 49 -10.79 -5.29 4.50
C VAL A 49 -9.64 -4.43 5.01
N LEU A 50 -9.04 -4.84 6.12
CA LEU A 50 -7.77 -4.32 6.64
C LEU A 50 -6.77 -5.47 6.60
N ALA A 51 -5.68 -5.31 5.84
CA ALA A 51 -4.76 -6.42 5.62
C ALA A 51 -3.29 -5.98 5.57
N ASN A 52 -2.45 -6.84 6.14
CA ASN A 52 -1.02 -6.84 5.94
C ASN A 52 -0.62 -8.21 5.39
N PRO A 53 -0.84 -8.47 4.08
CA PRO A 53 -0.57 -9.76 3.47
C PRO A 53 0.94 -10.02 3.35
N PRO A 54 1.36 -11.28 3.13
CA PRO A 54 2.76 -11.61 2.90
C PRO A 54 3.36 -10.80 1.75
N PHE A 55 4.55 -10.22 1.96
CA PHE A 55 5.23 -9.38 0.96
C PHE A 55 5.93 -10.18 -0.14
N LYS A 56 6.14 -11.46 0.08
CA LYS A 56 6.77 -12.40 -0.84
C LYS A 56 6.13 -13.78 -0.71
N GLY A 57 5.97 -14.43 -1.84
CA GLY A 57 5.52 -15.81 -1.90
C GLY A 57 5.15 -16.19 -3.32
N SER A 58 5.20 -17.48 -3.59
CA SER A 58 4.74 -18.05 -4.85
C SER A 58 3.99 -19.34 -4.55
N LEU A 59 2.83 -19.50 -5.17
CA LEU A 59 1.97 -20.67 -5.04
C LEU A 59 1.90 -21.44 -6.35
N ASP A 60 1.54 -22.71 -6.26
CA ASP A 60 1.27 -23.51 -7.45
C ASP A 60 -0.07 -23.12 -8.07
N LEU A 61 -0.10 -22.96 -9.39
CA LEU A 61 -1.31 -22.48 -10.11
C LEU A 61 -2.52 -23.37 -9.87
N GLU A 62 -2.31 -24.67 -9.68
CA GLU A 62 -3.37 -25.66 -9.46
C GLU A 62 -4.08 -25.48 -8.10
N THR A 63 -3.43 -24.85 -7.14
CA THR A 63 -3.99 -24.60 -5.80
C THR A 63 -4.73 -23.27 -5.68
N ILE A 64 -4.66 -22.41 -6.72
CA ILE A 64 -5.19 -21.04 -6.68
C ILE A 64 -6.57 -21.00 -7.34
N SER A 65 -7.51 -20.29 -6.72
CA SER A 65 -8.83 -20.03 -7.28
C SER A 65 -8.76 -19.41 -8.67
N LYS A 66 -9.55 -19.95 -9.60
CA LYS A 66 -9.60 -19.50 -11.00
C LYS A 66 -9.99 -18.03 -11.14
N ASP A 67 -10.85 -17.55 -10.27
CA ASP A 67 -11.26 -16.14 -10.24
C ASP A 67 -10.05 -15.22 -10.00
N LEU A 68 -9.16 -15.59 -9.05
CA LEU A 68 -7.96 -14.82 -8.74
C LEU A 68 -6.93 -14.88 -9.86
N LEU A 69 -6.79 -16.06 -10.49
CA LEU A 69 -5.90 -16.21 -11.64
C LEU A 69 -6.34 -15.37 -12.84
N SER A 70 -7.65 -15.24 -13.05
CA SER A 70 -8.20 -14.40 -14.12
C SER A 70 -7.86 -12.91 -13.90
N LEU A 71 -8.07 -12.39 -12.69
CA LEU A 71 -7.80 -10.99 -12.33
C LEU A 71 -6.30 -10.63 -12.36
N THR A 72 -5.43 -11.60 -12.08
CA THR A 72 -3.98 -11.38 -11.98
C THR A 72 -3.21 -11.84 -13.22
N ASN A 73 -3.88 -12.16 -14.32
CA ASN A 73 -3.26 -12.72 -15.51
C ASN A 73 -2.36 -13.93 -15.19
N LYS A 74 -2.92 -14.88 -14.42
CA LYS A 74 -2.28 -16.13 -13.97
C LYS A 74 -1.00 -15.90 -13.13
N SER A 75 -1.02 -14.92 -12.26
CA SER A 75 0.07 -14.71 -11.32
C SER A 75 0.14 -15.84 -10.29
N LYS A 76 1.38 -16.22 -9.93
CA LYS A 76 1.70 -17.07 -8.79
C LYS A 76 2.07 -16.26 -7.53
N LYS A 77 2.27 -14.94 -7.66
CA LYS A 77 2.76 -14.08 -6.61
C LYS A 77 1.68 -13.78 -5.58
N THR A 78 1.95 -14.08 -4.33
CA THR A 78 0.99 -13.93 -3.23
C THR A 78 0.51 -12.49 -3.08
N GLU A 79 1.38 -11.50 -3.20
CA GLU A 79 1.06 -10.08 -3.08
C GLU A 79 0.02 -9.61 -4.11
N LEU A 80 0.03 -10.15 -5.34
CA LEU A 80 -0.96 -9.84 -6.36
C LEU A 80 -2.27 -10.60 -6.16
N LEU A 81 -2.16 -11.86 -5.71
CA LEU A 81 -3.31 -12.71 -5.43
C LEU A 81 -4.16 -12.19 -4.27
N PHE A 82 -3.52 -11.59 -3.25
CA PHE A 82 -4.26 -10.95 -2.16
C PHE A 82 -5.06 -9.73 -2.62
N LEU A 83 -4.53 -8.90 -3.51
CA LEU A 83 -5.29 -7.79 -4.09
C LEU A 83 -6.51 -8.28 -4.89
N ALA A 84 -6.34 -9.33 -5.68
CA ALA A 84 -7.46 -9.98 -6.39
C ALA A 84 -8.47 -10.59 -5.41
N LEU A 85 -8.00 -11.22 -4.32
CA LEU A 85 -8.87 -11.73 -3.26
C LEU A 85 -9.73 -10.61 -2.65
N PHE A 86 -9.16 -9.45 -2.34
CA PHE A 86 -9.92 -8.33 -1.77
C PHE A 86 -11.02 -7.88 -2.72
N LEU A 87 -10.74 -7.82 -4.02
CA LEU A 87 -11.76 -7.52 -5.04
C LEU A 87 -12.86 -8.60 -5.09
N LYS A 88 -12.52 -9.86 -4.89
CA LYS A 88 -13.49 -10.96 -4.88
C LYS A 88 -14.42 -10.89 -3.66
N ILE A 89 -13.85 -10.73 -2.46
CA ILE A 89 -14.60 -10.86 -1.20
C ILE A 89 -15.37 -9.60 -0.78
N LEU A 90 -14.98 -8.43 -1.25
CA LEU A 90 -15.68 -7.17 -0.95
C LEU A 90 -17.04 -7.08 -1.66
N LYS A 91 -18.00 -6.51 -0.96
CA LYS A 91 -19.25 -6.00 -1.57
C LYS A 91 -18.94 -4.77 -2.41
N THR A 92 -19.81 -4.45 -3.38
CA THR A 92 -19.80 -3.14 -4.04
C THR A 92 -19.99 -2.05 -2.98
N GLY A 93 -19.16 -0.99 -3.03
CA GLY A 93 -19.05 0.05 -2.00
C GLY A 93 -18.16 -0.34 -0.82
N GLY A 94 -17.68 -1.59 -0.76
CA GLY A 94 -16.72 -2.02 0.27
C GLY A 94 -15.32 -1.47 0.03
N ARG A 95 -14.57 -1.25 1.10
CA ARG A 95 -13.27 -0.59 1.10
C ARG A 95 -12.14 -1.51 1.54
N VAL A 96 -10.96 -1.25 1.00
CA VAL A 96 -9.70 -1.89 1.40
C VAL A 96 -8.73 -0.84 1.89
N ALA A 97 -8.00 -1.16 2.96
CA ALA A 97 -6.70 -0.58 3.26
C ALA A 97 -5.71 -1.73 3.43
N SER A 98 -4.76 -1.85 2.54
CA SER A 98 -3.80 -2.94 2.53
C SER A 98 -2.37 -2.45 2.40
N ILE A 99 -1.48 -3.06 3.17
CA ILE A 99 -0.05 -2.87 2.96
C ILE A 99 0.36 -3.69 1.74
N VAL A 100 1.13 -3.07 0.86
CA VAL A 100 1.70 -3.71 -0.33
C VAL A 100 3.19 -3.40 -0.43
N PRO A 101 4.03 -4.32 -0.89
CA PRO A 101 5.42 -4.00 -1.20
C PRO A 101 5.49 -3.09 -2.44
N ASP A 102 6.48 -2.21 -2.49
CA ASP A 102 6.66 -1.26 -3.59
C ASP A 102 6.69 -1.93 -4.97
N GLY A 103 7.16 -3.17 -5.05
CA GLY A 103 7.14 -3.96 -6.28
C GLY A 103 5.74 -4.13 -6.90
N VAL A 104 4.68 -4.04 -6.10
CA VAL A 104 3.30 -4.03 -6.62
C VAL A 104 3.00 -2.72 -7.34
N LEU A 105 3.55 -1.59 -6.87
CA LEU A 105 3.26 -0.26 -7.40
C LEU A 105 3.91 0.00 -8.76
N PHE A 106 5.15 -0.46 -8.96
CA PHE A 106 5.92 -0.18 -10.18
C PHE A 106 6.32 -1.41 -11.00
N GLY A 107 6.02 -2.62 -10.53
CA GLY A 107 6.39 -3.85 -11.24
C GLY A 107 5.95 -3.83 -12.71
N SER A 108 6.87 -4.15 -13.63
CA SER A 108 6.68 -4.04 -15.08
C SER A 108 6.04 -5.26 -15.73
N SER A 109 5.89 -6.38 -15.00
CA SER A 109 5.30 -7.58 -15.57
C SER A 109 3.80 -7.39 -15.89
N ASN A 110 3.30 -8.14 -16.87
CA ASN A 110 1.89 -8.09 -17.25
C ASN A 110 0.94 -8.37 -16.09
N GLN A 111 1.35 -9.20 -15.13
CA GLN A 111 0.56 -9.52 -13.94
C GLN A 111 0.41 -8.31 -13.01
N HIS A 112 1.51 -7.56 -12.77
CA HIS A 112 1.46 -6.34 -11.95
C HIS A 112 0.60 -5.26 -12.62
N LYS A 113 0.77 -5.07 -13.92
CA LYS A 113 -0.02 -4.10 -14.68
C LYS A 113 -1.50 -4.47 -14.71
N ALA A 114 -1.82 -5.75 -14.86
CA ALA A 114 -3.21 -6.22 -14.90
C ALA A 114 -3.96 -5.85 -13.62
N ILE A 115 -3.39 -6.13 -12.43
CA ILE A 115 -4.08 -5.83 -11.17
C ILE A 115 -4.16 -4.32 -10.89
N ARG A 116 -3.12 -3.54 -11.21
CA ARG A 116 -3.17 -2.08 -11.09
C ARG A 116 -4.20 -1.47 -12.03
N LYS A 117 -4.23 -1.92 -13.29
CA LYS A 117 -5.23 -1.49 -14.26
C LYS A 117 -6.63 -1.80 -13.77
N GLU A 118 -6.88 -3.02 -13.27
CA GLU A 118 -8.18 -3.41 -12.71
C GLU A 118 -8.62 -2.46 -11.59
N ILE A 119 -7.71 -2.14 -10.66
CA ILE A 119 -8.02 -1.25 -9.53
C ILE A 119 -8.27 0.19 -9.98
N ILE A 120 -7.49 0.71 -10.95
CA ILE A 120 -7.57 2.10 -11.40
C ILE A 120 -8.76 2.32 -12.35
N GLU A 121 -9.00 1.37 -13.27
CA GLU A 121 -10.03 1.53 -14.30
C GLU A 121 -11.42 1.13 -13.80
N ASN A 122 -11.52 0.01 -13.11
CA ASN A 122 -12.79 -0.60 -12.75
C ASN A 122 -13.21 -0.36 -11.30
N GLN A 123 -12.30 0.15 -10.46
CA GLN A 123 -12.59 0.47 -9.08
C GLN A 123 -12.30 1.95 -8.80
N LYS A 124 -12.39 2.37 -7.53
CA LYS A 124 -11.99 3.71 -7.11
C LYS A 124 -10.74 3.62 -6.25
N LEU A 125 -9.56 3.84 -6.84
CA LEU A 125 -8.32 4.02 -6.10
C LEU A 125 -8.33 5.40 -5.43
N GLU A 126 -8.28 5.43 -4.10
CA GLU A 126 -8.40 6.66 -3.33
C GLU A 126 -7.03 7.22 -2.93
N ALA A 127 -6.12 6.34 -2.46
CA ALA A 127 -4.84 6.79 -1.93
C ALA A 127 -3.72 5.75 -2.02
N ILE A 128 -2.49 6.26 -2.13
CA ILE A 128 -1.23 5.55 -1.94
C ILE A 128 -0.41 6.31 -0.89
N ILE A 129 -0.12 5.67 0.23
CA ILE A 129 0.76 6.22 1.28
C ILE A 129 2.06 5.45 1.21
N SER A 130 3.10 6.07 0.65
CA SER A 130 4.43 5.47 0.55
C SER A 130 5.11 5.48 1.92
N MET A 131 5.67 4.35 2.32
CA MET A 131 6.37 4.19 3.60
C MET A 131 7.84 3.86 3.34
N PRO A 132 8.78 4.44 4.12
CA PRO A 132 10.20 4.19 3.92
C PRO A 132 10.58 2.75 4.24
N SER A 133 11.69 2.28 3.68
CA SER A 133 12.28 1.00 4.07
C SER A 133 12.61 0.99 5.57
N GLY A 134 12.38 -0.14 6.22
CA GLY A 134 12.65 -0.29 7.66
C GLY A 134 11.44 -0.15 8.58
N VAL A 135 10.29 0.34 8.11
CA VAL A 135 9.05 0.40 8.93
C VAL A 135 8.68 -0.96 9.51
N PHE A 136 8.90 -2.04 8.76
CA PHE A 136 8.57 -3.42 9.17
C PHE A 136 9.76 -4.22 9.69
N LYS A 137 10.87 -3.58 9.99
CA LYS A 137 11.99 -4.27 10.62
C LYS A 137 11.64 -4.75 12.04
N PRO A 138 12.18 -5.89 12.49
CA PRO A 138 13.17 -6.74 11.80
C PRO A 138 12.58 -7.73 10.78
N TYR A 139 11.26 -7.75 10.56
CA TYR A 139 10.57 -8.75 9.72
C TYR A 139 10.79 -8.53 8.22
N ALA A 140 10.78 -7.28 7.78
CA ALA A 140 11.01 -6.92 6.39
C ALA A 140 11.73 -5.57 6.27
N GLY A 141 12.78 -5.53 5.46
CA GLY A 141 13.55 -4.31 5.17
C GLY A 141 13.17 -3.62 3.88
N VAL A 142 12.11 -4.07 3.20
CA VAL A 142 11.67 -3.49 1.92
C VAL A 142 10.79 -2.27 2.12
N SER A 143 10.82 -1.35 1.16
CA SER A 143 9.86 -0.25 1.10
C SER A 143 8.47 -0.79 0.78
N THR A 144 7.47 -0.19 1.37
CA THR A 144 6.07 -0.61 1.26
C THR A 144 5.16 0.60 1.10
N ALA A 145 3.91 0.37 0.79
CA ALA A 145 2.90 1.41 0.81
C ALA A 145 1.58 0.90 1.38
N ILE A 146 0.74 1.81 1.85
CA ILE A 146 -0.67 1.52 2.12
C ILE A 146 -1.46 1.91 0.87
N MET A 147 -2.16 0.95 0.30
CA MET A 147 -3.07 1.15 -0.82
C MET A 147 -4.51 1.17 -0.30
N ILE A 148 -5.24 2.23 -0.63
CA ILE A 148 -6.65 2.41 -0.21
C ILE A 148 -7.52 2.52 -1.45
N PHE A 149 -8.49 1.61 -1.60
CA PHE A 149 -9.46 1.66 -2.67
C PHE A 149 -10.86 1.20 -2.25
N THR A 150 -11.86 1.65 -3.00
CA THR A 150 -13.26 1.21 -2.87
C THR A 150 -13.63 0.36 -4.07
N LYS A 151 -14.23 -0.82 -3.83
CA LYS A 151 -14.78 -1.66 -4.90
C LYS A 151 -16.05 -1.03 -5.45
N THR A 152 -16.04 -0.64 -6.70
CA THR A 152 -17.19 -0.08 -7.41
C THR A 152 -17.68 -0.97 -8.55
N GLY A 153 -16.76 -1.61 -9.26
CA GLY A 153 -17.01 -2.38 -10.47
C GLY A 153 -17.43 -1.53 -11.69
N GLN A 154 -17.39 -0.20 -11.56
CA GLN A 154 -17.79 0.75 -12.60
C GLN A 154 -16.80 1.91 -12.75
N GLY A 155 -15.59 1.76 -12.20
CA GLY A 155 -14.60 2.83 -12.14
C GLY A 155 -14.88 3.85 -11.03
N GLY A 156 -14.38 5.07 -11.21
CA GLY A 156 -14.57 6.18 -10.27
C GLY A 156 -13.28 6.75 -9.71
N THR A 157 -12.13 6.35 -10.27
CA THR A 157 -10.86 7.01 -10.01
C THR A 157 -10.73 8.21 -10.95
N ASP A 158 -10.79 9.42 -10.40
CA ASP A 158 -10.47 10.66 -11.14
C ASP A 158 -9.05 11.09 -10.88
N LYS A 159 -8.64 11.06 -9.63
CA LYS A 159 -7.28 11.36 -9.16
C LYS A 159 -6.98 10.54 -7.92
N VAL A 160 -5.71 10.25 -7.70
CA VAL A 160 -5.21 9.47 -6.56
C VAL A 160 -4.44 10.39 -5.62
N TRP A 161 -4.73 10.31 -4.32
CA TRP A 161 -3.99 11.02 -3.30
C TRP A 161 -2.73 10.24 -2.94
N PHE A 162 -1.58 10.91 -3.02
CA PHE A 162 -0.27 10.37 -2.63
C PHE A 162 0.22 11.05 -1.36
N TYR A 163 0.88 10.27 -0.50
CA TYR A 163 1.58 10.79 0.66
C TYR A 163 2.96 10.12 0.79
N ASP A 164 4.00 10.93 0.97
CA ASP A 164 5.37 10.50 1.18
C ASP A 164 5.69 10.50 2.68
N MET A 165 5.47 9.35 3.32
CA MET A 165 5.78 9.16 4.73
C MET A 165 7.28 8.98 4.93
N THR A 166 7.84 9.70 5.87
CA THR A 166 9.28 9.64 6.19
C THR A 166 9.56 9.03 7.56
N ALA A 167 8.60 9.09 8.49
CA ALA A 167 8.74 8.58 9.85
C ALA A 167 7.41 8.11 10.43
N ASP A 168 7.45 7.06 11.23
CA ASP A 168 6.29 6.45 11.89
C ASP A 168 6.35 6.49 13.43
N GLY A 169 7.24 7.33 13.99
CA GLY A 169 7.46 7.42 15.43
C GLY A 169 8.53 6.45 15.95
N PHE A 170 9.21 5.71 15.05
CA PHE A 170 10.26 4.77 15.42
C PHE A 170 11.45 4.88 14.47
N SER A 171 12.65 4.56 14.97
CA SER A 171 13.85 4.47 14.13
C SER A 171 13.69 3.39 13.04
N LEU A 172 14.31 3.60 11.88
CA LEU A 172 14.21 2.67 10.74
C LEU A 172 15.28 1.56 10.76
N ASP A 173 15.95 1.38 11.91
CA ASP A 173 16.87 0.28 12.16
C ASP A 173 16.16 -0.95 12.76
N ASP A 174 16.91 -2.02 13.03
CA ASP A 174 16.32 -3.29 13.52
C ASP A 174 15.80 -3.20 14.97
N GLN A 175 16.20 -2.17 15.73
CA GLN A 175 15.80 -2.00 17.12
C GLN A 175 14.45 -1.26 17.26
N ARG A 176 14.07 -0.48 16.26
CA ARG A 176 12.80 0.26 16.24
C ARG A 176 12.57 1.08 17.51
N GLN A 177 13.56 1.91 17.88
CA GLN A 177 13.47 2.76 19.05
C GLN A 177 12.49 3.92 18.82
N PRO A 178 11.67 4.30 19.80
CA PRO A 178 10.80 5.47 19.70
C PRO A 178 11.57 6.75 19.37
N ILE A 179 11.07 7.53 18.41
CA ILE A 179 11.57 8.85 18.01
C ILE A 179 10.43 9.87 17.97
N ASN A 180 10.76 11.16 17.94
CA ASN A 180 9.74 12.21 17.93
C ASN A 180 9.08 12.40 16.54
N GLU A 181 9.82 12.11 15.48
CA GLU A 181 9.34 12.25 14.10
C GLU A 181 8.27 11.20 13.81
N ASN A 182 7.05 11.66 13.54
CA ASN A 182 5.90 10.79 13.30
C ASN A 182 4.90 11.46 12.35
N ASP A 183 4.79 10.94 11.15
CA ASP A 183 3.88 11.45 10.12
C ASP A 183 2.45 10.89 10.23
N ILE A 184 2.21 9.87 11.07
CA ILE A 184 0.89 9.22 11.16
C ILE A 184 -0.24 10.20 11.50
N PRO A 185 -0.10 11.11 12.49
CA PRO A 185 -1.14 12.09 12.79
C PRO A 185 -1.42 13.04 11.60
N ASP A 186 -0.38 13.46 10.86
CA ASP A 186 -0.53 14.32 9.69
C ASP A 186 -1.22 13.56 8.54
N ILE A 187 -0.85 12.29 8.30
CA ILE A 187 -1.51 11.42 7.32
C ILE A 187 -3.02 11.32 7.61
N ILE A 188 -3.40 11.04 8.86
CA ILE A 188 -4.80 10.89 9.26
C ILE A 188 -5.56 12.20 9.03
N ASN A 189 -4.99 13.33 9.48
CA ASN A 189 -5.61 14.63 9.32
C ASN A 189 -5.81 14.99 7.84
N ARG A 190 -4.76 14.86 7.02
CA ARG A 190 -4.81 15.19 5.58
C ARG A 190 -5.71 14.26 4.80
N PHE A 191 -5.65 12.96 5.06
CA PHE A 191 -6.52 12.00 4.38
C PHE A 191 -8.00 12.25 4.67
N ASN A 192 -8.35 12.61 5.91
CA ASN A 192 -9.73 12.97 6.27
C ASN A 192 -10.18 14.26 5.57
N ASN A 193 -9.27 15.22 5.38
CA ASN A 193 -9.53 16.51 4.75
C ASN A 193 -9.11 16.56 3.27
N ARG A 194 -8.83 15.43 2.62
CA ARG A 194 -8.26 15.35 1.25
C ARG A 194 -9.11 16.02 0.16
N TYR A 195 -10.37 16.33 0.45
CA TYR A 195 -11.25 17.05 -0.47
C TYR A 195 -11.33 18.55 -0.19
N SER A 196 -10.61 19.07 0.82
CA SER A 196 -10.52 20.52 1.05
C SER A 196 -9.75 21.21 -0.08
N GLU A 197 -10.03 22.49 -0.30
CA GLU A 197 -9.32 23.30 -1.29
C GLU A 197 -7.82 23.37 -1.01
N GLU A 198 -7.45 23.47 0.26
CA GLU A 198 -6.06 23.49 0.69
C GLU A 198 -5.31 22.22 0.29
N GLU A 199 -5.87 21.04 0.58
CA GLU A 199 -5.21 19.76 0.27
C GLU A 199 -5.18 19.49 -1.24
N GLN A 200 -6.20 19.95 -1.97
CA GLN A 200 -6.26 19.79 -3.42
C GLN A 200 -5.30 20.73 -4.19
N ALA A 201 -4.91 21.85 -3.60
CA ALA A 201 -4.00 22.82 -4.19
C ALA A 201 -2.52 22.52 -3.92
N ARG A 202 -2.20 21.46 -3.16
CA ARG A 202 -0.82 21.13 -2.79
C ARG A 202 0.03 20.75 -4.00
N GLU A 203 1.27 21.25 -3.98
CA GLU A 203 2.26 20.99 -5.01
C GLU A 203 2.94 19.63 -4.82
N ARG A 204 3.51 19.09 -5.87
CA ARG A 204 4.19 17.78 -5.85
C ARG A 204 5.54 17.78 -5.13
N THR A 205 6.01 18.93 -4.73
CA THR A 205 7.17 19.12 -3.85
C THR A 205 6.87 18.84 -2.39
N GLU A 206 5.59 18.84 -2.01
CA GLU A 206 5.13 18.64 -0.64
C GLU A 206 4.97 17.15 -0.28
N LYS A 207 4.69 16.85 1.00
CA LYS A 207 4.50 15.46 1.47
C LYS A 207 3.27 14.79 0.88
N SER A 208 2.21 15.55 0.61
CA SER A 208 0.99 15.02 -0.01
C SER A 208 0.58 15.83 -1.22
N PHE A 209 0.03 15.17 -2.23
CA PHE A 209 -0.45 15.76 -3.47
C PHE A 209 -1.38 14.81 -4.22
N PHE A 210 -2.09 15.33 -5.21
CA PHE A 210 -2.91 14.52 -6.09
C PHE A 210 -2.26 14.30 -7.45
N VAL A 211 -2.49 13.12 -8.02
CA VAL A 211 -2.12 12.77 -9.39
C VAL A 211 -3.38 12.40 -10.17
N PRO A 212 -3.67 13.05 -11.31
CA PRO A 212 -4.78 12.70 -12.17
C PRO A 212 -4.68 11.26 -12.70
N LYS A 213 -5.82 10.60 -12.88
CA LYS A 213 -5.87 9.24 -13.45
C LYS A 213 -5.20 9.15 -14.81
N GLU A 214 -5.44 10.15 -15.67
CA GLU A 214 -4.92 10.21 -17.04
C GLU A 214 -3.39 10.12 -17.04
N GLU A 215 -2.73 10.84 -16.15
CA GLU A 215 -1.28 10.80 -16.00
C GLU A 215 -0.78 9.44 -15.51
N ILE A 216 -1.51 8.79 -14.60
CA ILE A 216 -1.18 7.43 -14.14
C ILE A 216 -1.29 6.43 -15.31
N VAL A 217 -2.31 6.56 -16.14
CA VAL A 217 -2.51 5.73 -17.33
C VAL A 217 -1.38 5.94 -18.35
N GLU A 218 -1.01 7.19 -18.65
CA GLU A 218 0.11 7.55 -19.53
C GLU A 218 1.45 7.00 -19.03
N ASN A 219 1.61 6.89 -17.72
CA ASN A 219 2.78 6.28 -17.08
C ASN A 219 2.63 4.76 -16.85
N ASP A 220 1.81 4.07 -17.66
CA ASP A 220 1.67 2.62 -17.67
C ASP A 220 1.18 2.05 -16.31
N TYR A 221 0.27 2.78 -15.68
CA TYR A 221 -0.29 2.48 -14.37
C TYR A 221 0.75 2.39 -13.23
N ASP A 222 1.89 3.06 -13.36
CA ASP A 222 2.86 3.16 -12.27
C ASP A 222 2.25 3.95 -11.11
N LEU A 223 2.35 3.41 -9.89
CA LEU A 223 1.83 3.99 -8.65
C LEU A 223 2.96 4.33 -7.67
N SER A 224 4.22 4.30 -8.11
CA SER A 224 5.33 4.73 -7.24
C SER A 224 5.32 6.24 -7.08
N ILE A 225 5.44 6.71 -5.84
CA ILE A 225 5.42 8.15 -5.53
C ILE A 225 6.56 8.90 -6.23
N ASN A 226 7.73 8.25 -6.36
CA ASN A 226 8.92 8.84 -7.00
C ASN A 226 8.71 9.18 -8.48
N LYS A 227 7.69 8.62 -9.13
CA LYS A 227 7.34 8.92 -10.50
C LYS A 227 6.71 10.31 -10.65
N TYR A 228 6.03 10.77 -9.60
CA TYR A 228 5.18 11.96 -9.61
C TYR A 228 5.67 13.07 -8.71
N LYS A 229 6.44 12.72 -7.65
CA LYS A 229 6.99 13.69 -6.72
C LYS A 229 8.06 14.55 -7.38
N GLU A 230 7.97 15.85 -7.20
CA GLU A 230 8.99 16.80 -7.65
C GLU A 230 9.99 17.07 -6.53
N ILE A 231 11.27 17.12 -6.88
CA ILE A 231 12.35 17.42 -5.95
C ILE A 231 12.82 18.83 -6.21
N VAL A 232 12.72 19.69 -5.21
CA VAL A 232 13.35 21.03 -5.27
C VAL A 232 14.85 20.84 -5.13
N VAL A 233 15.56 20.93 -6.26
CA VAL A 233 17.02 20.93 -6.23
C VAL A 233 17.49 22.35 -5.93
N GLU A 234 17.83 22.63 -4.66
CA GLU A 234 18.58 23.84 -4.36
C GLU A 234 19.92 23.77 -5.10
N LYS A 235 20.13 24.65 -6.09
CA LYS A 235 21.43 24.84 -6.71
C LYS A 235 22.38 25.38 -5.64
N LYS A 236 23.16 24.51 -5.02
CA LYS A 236 24.31 24.95 -4.23
C LYS A 236 25.32 25.56 -5.22
N GLU A 237 25.47 26.88 -5.17
CA GLU A 237 26.58 27.55 -5.84
C GLU A 237 27.85 27.16 -5.09
N TYR A 238 28.66 26.35 -5.73
CA TYR A 238 30.00 26.01 -5.21
C TYR A 238 30.98 27.10 -5.62
N GLU A 239 31.84 27.53 -4.69
CA GLU A 239 32.96 28.39 -4.99
C GLU A 239 33.81 27.79 -6.15
N ASN A 240 34.33 28.65 -7.00
CA ASN A 240 35.17 28.17 -8.10
C ASN A 240 36.30 27.30 -7.56
N PRO A 241 36.56 26.11 -8.12
CA PRO A 241 37.62 25.21 -7.66
C PRO A 241 38.98 25.85 -7.49
N LYS A 242 39.31 26.86 -8.31
CA LYS A 242 40.57 27.63 -8.20
C LYS A 242 40.64 28.46 -6.91
N VAL A 243 39.51 28.97 -6.41
CA VAL A 243 39.45 29.73 -5.13
C VAL A 243 39.66 28.80 -3.96
N ILE A 244 39.01 27.62 -3.97
CA ILE A 244 39.16 26.59 -2.96
C ILE A 244 40.62 26.10 -2.94
N LEU A 245 41.19 25.81 -4.10
CA LEU A 245 42.58 25.34 -4.23
C LEU A 245 43.57 26.38 -3.67
N LYS A 246 43.38 27.66 -3.97
CA LYS A 246 44.23 28.74 -3.46
C LYS A 246 44.20 28.83 -1.95
N ARG A 247 43.03 28.70 -1.35
CA ARG A 247 42.82 28.70 0.12
C ARG A 247 43.52 27.49 0.79
N VAL A 248 43.50 26.32 0.15
CA VAL A 248 44.16 25.10 0.66
C VAL A 248 45.68 25.21 0.58
N ILE A 249 46.23 25.89 -0.44
CA ILE A 249 47.68 26.09 -0.58
C ILE A 249 48.21 27.17 0.39
N GLU A 250 47.38 28.10 0.80
CA GLU A 250 47.75 29.18 1.74
C GLU A 250 47.58 28.77 3.22
N MET A 251 47.03 27.55 3.52
CA MET A 251 46.97 26.92 4.84
C MET A 251 48.19 26.07 5.10
#